data_086ba0dc691fb8e2d517cba3e2802066
#
_entry.id   086ba0dc691fb8e2d517cba3e2802066
#
_cell.length_a   1.000
_cell.length_b   1.000
_cell.length_c   1.000
_cell.angle_alpha   90.00
_cell.angle_beta   90.00
_cell.angle_gamma   90.00
#
_symmetry.space_group_name_H-M   'P 1'
#
loop_
_entity.id
_entity.type
_entity.pdbx_description
1 polymer ?
#
loop_
_entity_poly.entity_id
_entity_poly.type
_entity_poly.pdbx_seq_one_letter_code
_entity_poly.pdbx_strand_id
1 'polypeptide(L)'
;MSGKTLFDKIWDAHLVRSVPDGPDVLFIDRHYIHEVTSPQAFTGLHNRGLSVFRPERTTATADHNIPTTSQHLPIADPVARAQVDALTENCRKAGITCFGPGDPRNGIVHVTGPEQGYTLPGMTIVCGDSHTSTHGAFGTIAFGIGTSEVEMVLATQCLLQTRPLKLRINVEGVLREGVTSKDLILNIIASLTTGGATGFFVEYAGKAIRSLSMESRMTVCNMSIEMGARGGLIAPDEITFSWLSQIPALSDNPVFERLVDNWPSLRSDTNAPFDSEVTFDAQLVPPMITYGTNPGMGMAVDGIIPSPGKAAPSANGSYLKSLEYMGFKPGMKLLGHPVDYVFLGSCTNGRIEDIRLFAAAVAGRKKAAGVTALIVPGSQQVARQAEREGLTNTLRRAGFEMRQPGCSSCLAMNDDKIPAGKYAVSTSNRNFEGRQGPGARTLLAGPLTA
;
A
#
# COMPACT_ATOMS: atom_id res chain seq x y z
N MET A 1 -3.59 -30.42 20.42
CA MET A 1 -3.49 -29.87 19.05
C MET A 1 -2.58 -28.64 19.14
N SER A 2 -1.67 -28.43 18.20
CA SER A 2 -0.91 -27.19 18.11
C SER A 2 -1.89 -26.04 17.82
N GLY A 3 -1.64 -24.85 18.37
CA GLY A 3 -2.45 -23.67 18.08
C GLY A 3 -2.38 -23.29 16.60
N LYS A 4 -3.32 -22.45 16.14
CA LYS A 4 -3.38 -21.91 14.77
C LYS A 4 -3.01 -20.43 14.75
N THR A 5 -2.24 -20.01 13.75
CA THR A 5 -2.01 -18.59 13.49
C THR A 5 -3.26 -17.93 12.88
N LEU A 6 -3.33 -16.60 12.91
CA LEU A 6 -4.36 -15.84 12.20
C LEU A 6 -4.40 -16.25 10.72
N PHE A 7 -3.23 -16.39 10.09
CA PHE A 7 -3.11 -16.87 8.72
C PHE A 7 -3.74 -18.26 8.54
N ASP A 8 -3.41 -19.23 9.42
CA ASP A 8 -3.95 -20.59 9.32
C ASP A 8 -5.48 -20.62 9.46
N LYS A 9 -6.03 -19.83 10.39
CA LYS A 9 -7.49 -19.78 10.60
C LYS A 9 -8.23 -19.28 9.38
N ILE A 10 -7.70 -18.22 8.73
CA ILE A 10 -8.33 -17.66 7.53
C ILE A 10 -8.12 -18.59 6.34
N TRP A 11 -6.90 -19.10 6.12
CA TRP A 11 -6.61 -19.98 5.01
C TRP A 11 -7.49 -21.25 5.04
N ASP A 12 -7.54 -21.92 6.19
CA ASP A 12 -8.30 -23.16 6.36
C ASP A 12 -9.82 -22.93 6.17
N ALA A 13 -10.33 -21.76 6.57
CA ALA A 13 -11.74 -21.40 6.38
C ALA A 13 -12.10 -21.13 4.90
N HIS A 14 -11.12 -20.80 4.07
CA HIS A 14 -11.31 -20.50 2.64
C HIS A 14 -10.82 -21.62 1.71
N LEU A 15 -10.31 -22.70 2.29
CA LEU A 15 -9.83 -23.86 1.54
C LEU A 15 -11.01 -24.61 0.92
N VAL A 16 -11.14 -24.53 -0.39
CA VAL A 16 -12.16 -25.29 -1.16
C VAL A 16 -11.67 -26.72 -1.40
N ARG A 17 -10.40 -26.86 -1.75
CA ARG A 17 -9.78 -28.17 -2.04
C ARG A 17 -8.25 -28.06 -1.96
N SER A 18 -7.61 -29.06 -1.34
CA SER A 18 -6.16 -29.31 -1.52
C SER A 18 -5.93 -30.25 -2.69
N VAL A 19 -4.99 -29.90 -3.55
CA VAL A 19 -4.55 -30.78 -4.64
C VAL A 19 -3.33 -31.57 -4.12
N PRO A 20 -3.35 -32.91 -4.16
CA PRO A 20 -2.19 -33.68 -3.76
C PRO A 20 -0.95 -33.27 -4.56
N ASP A 21 0.16 -32.98 -3.86
CA ASP A 21 1.43 -32.49 -4.42
C ASP A 21 1.30 -31.21 -5.30
N GLY A 22 0.25 -30.45 -5.09
CA GLY A 22 -0.08 -29.24 -5.84
C GLY A 22 -0.55 -28.07 -4.96
N PRO A 23 -1.01 -26.99 -5.59
CA PRO A 23 -1.53 -25.83 -4.88
C PRO A 23 -2.90 -26.10 -4.26
N ASP A 24 -3.23 -25.32 -3.23
CA ASP A 24 -4.58 -25.24 -2.67
C ASP A 24 -5.50 -24.42 -3.58
N VAL A 25 -6.77 -24.82 -3.65
CA VAL A 25 -7.85 -24.01 -4.24
C VAL A 25 -8.47 -23.17 -3.14
N LEU A 26 -8.28 -21.85 -3.20
CA LEU A 26 -8.83 -20.91 -2.23
C LEU A 26 -10.03 -20.18 -2.78
N PHE A 27 -11.09 -20.05 -1.99
CA PHE A 27 -12.19 -19.13 -2.25
C PHE A 27 -11.74 -17.70 -1.95
N ILE A 28 -12.14 -16.75 -2.80
CA ILE A 28 -11.81 -15.32 -2.66
C ILE A 28 -13.06 -14.53 -2.30
N ASP A 29 -13.09 -13.88 -1.12
CA ASP A 29 -14.24 -13.11 -0.67
C ASP A 29 -14.45 -11.82 -1.43
N ARG A 30 -13.35 -11.13 -1.74
CA ARG A 30 -13.39 -9.83 -2.42
C ARG A 30 -12.31 -9.75 -3.49
N HIS A 31 -12.71 -9.33 -4.67
CA HIS A 31 -11.83 -9.07 -5.79
C HIS A 31 -11.87 -7.58 -6.15
N TYR A 32 -10.74 -6.91 -6.01
CA TYR A 32 -10.59 -5.54 -6.50
C TYR A 32 -9.94 -5.55 -7.88
N ILE A 33 -10.42 -4.71 -8.79
CA ILE A 33 -9.86 -4.57 -10.12
C ILE A 33 -9.67 -3.10 -10.48
N HIS A 34 -8.71 -2.83 -11.34
CA HIS A 34 -8.41 -1.50 -11.87
C HIS A 34 -8.07 -1.57 -13.36
N GLU A 35 -7.88 -0.41 -14.00
CA GLU A 35 -7.77 -0.29 -15.46
C GLU A 35 -6.50 -0.90 -16.06
N VAL A 36 -5.46 -1.17 -15.28
CA VAL A 36 -4.18 -1.66 -15.82
C VAL A 36 -4.19 -3.15 -16.14
N THR A 37 -4.74 -3.98 -15.22
CA THR A 37 -4.68 -5.45 -15.34
C THR A 37 -6.00 -6.08 -15.80
N SER A 38 -7.14 -5.44 -15.58
CA SER A 38 -8.44 -6.03 -15.86
C SER A 38 -8.82 -6.11 -17.34
N PRO A 39 -8.45 -5.19 -18.27
CA PRO A 39 -8.88 -5.28 -19.66
C PRO A 39 -8.49 -6.59 -20.34
N GLN A 40 -7.26 -7.05 -20.12
CA GLN A 40 -6.78 -8.32 -20.68
C GLN A 40 -7.50 -9.54 -20.06
N ALA A 41 -7.82 -9.50 -18.76
CA ALA A 41 -8.56 -10.55 -18.09
C ALA A 41 -10.00 -10.68 -18.67
N PHE A 42 -10.69 -9.57 -18.90
CA PHE A 42 -11.99 -9.57 -19.58
C PHE A 42 -11.93 -10.08 -21.02
N THR A 43 -10.88 -9.73 -21.75
CA THR A 43 -10.63 -10.28 -23.09
C THR A 43 -10.47 -11.81 -23.05
N GLY A 44 -9.73 -12.33 -22.06
CA GLY A 44 -9.58 -13.77 -21.82
C GLY A 44 -10.91 -14.47 -21.56
N LEU A 45 -11.75 -13.91 -20.67
CA LEU A 45 -13.10 -14.41 -20.41
C LEU A 45 -13.94 -14.44 -21.70
N HIS A 46 -13.97 -13.34 -22.44
CA HIS A 46 -14.75 -13.26 -23.68
C HIS A 46 -14.33 -14.32 -24.71
N ASN A 47 -13.02 -14.49 -24.92
CA ASN A 47 -12.48 -15.47 -25.86
C ASN A 47 -12.82 -16.92 -25.49
N ARG A 48 -13.05 -17.19 -24.20
CA ARG A 48 -13.47 -18.49 -23.68
C ARG A 48 -14.98 -18.66 -23.57
N GLY A 49 -15.78 -17.63 -23.90
CA GLY A 49 -17.23 -17.63 -23.72
C GLY A 49 -17.67 -17.68 -22.25
N LEU A 50 -16.83 -17.17 -21.33
CA LEU A 50 -17.09 -17.14 -19.90
C LEU A 50 -17.64 -15.78 -19.48
N SER A 51 -18.49 -15.77 -18.48
CA SER A 51 -18.98 -14.58 -17.79
C SER A 51 -18.35 -14.43 -16.41
N VAL A 52 -18.44 -13.24 -15.83
CA VAL A 52 -18.06 -13.02 -14.43
C VAL A 52 -19.02 -13.80 -13.53
N PHE A 53 -18.47 -14.67 -12.66
CA PHE A 53 -19.27 -15.57 -11.82
C PHE A 53 -19.98 -14.86 -10.67
N ARG A 54 -19.29 -13.94 -9.97
CA ARG A 54 -19.81 -13.23 -8.78
C ARG A 54 -19.51 -11.73 -8.88
N PRO A 55 -20.22 -10.97 -9.76
CA PRO A 55 -19.94 -9.54 -9.95
C PRO A 55 -20.12 -8.71 -8.68
N GLU A 56 -21.01 -9.10 -7.77
CA GLU A 56 -21.25 -8.44 -6.48
C GLU A 56 -20.06 -8.57 -5.49
N ARG A 57 -19.14 -9.51 -5.74
CA ARG A 57 -17.91 -9.68 -4.96
C ARG A 57 -16.72 -8.98 -5.60
N THR A 58 -16.91 -8.39 -6.76
CA THR A 58 -15.89 -7.62 -7.47
C THR A 58 -16.22 -6.12 -7.39
N THR A 59 -15.20 -5.31 -7.16
CA THR A 59 -15.32 -3.84 -7.17
C THR A 59 -14.16 -3.25 -7.96
N ALA A 60 -14.48 -2.28 -8.83
CA ALA A 60 -13.53 -1.63 -9.70
C ALA A 60 -13.31 -0.17 -9.33
N THR A 61 -12.09 0.32 -9.53
CA THR A 61 -11.78 1.74 -9.53
C THR A 61 -10.71 2.06 -10.58
N ALA A 62 -10.78 3.24 -11.19
CA ALA A 62 -9.70 3.76 -12.02
C ALA A 62 -8.82 4.64 -11.14
N ASP A 63 -7.52 4.36 -11.02
CA ASP A 63 -6.62 5.04 -10.10
C ASP A 63 -5.19 5.26 -10.63
N HIS A 64 -4.75 4.51 -11.61
CA HIS A 64 -3.39 4.56 -12.15
C HIS A 64 -3.26 5.57 -13.31
N ASN A 65 -4.17 5.51 -14.26
CA ASN A 65 -4.12 6.26 -15.52
C ASN A 65 -5.00 7.52 -15.53
N ILE A 66 -5.57 7.89 -14.41
CA ILE A 66 -6.39 9.09 -14.30
C ILE A 66 -5.51 10.31 -14.00
N PRO A 67 -5.86 11.51 -14.56
CA PRO A 67 -5.15 12.74 -14.24
C PRO A 67 -5.42 13.17 -12.81
N THR A 68 -4.43 13.77 -12.16
CA THR A 68 -4.59 14.37 -10.82
C THR A 68 -4.70 15.89 -10.87
N THR A 69 -4.61 16.50 -12.04
CA THR A 69 -4.85 17.93 -12.24
C THR A 69 -6.33 18.24 -12.33
N SER A 70 -7.04 17.68 -13.31
CA SER A 70 -8.49 17.83 -13.47
C SER A 70 -9.10 16.53 -14.02
N GLN A 71 -9.96 15.91 -13.23
CA GLN A 71 -10.69 14.70 -13.63
C GLN A 71 -12.01 14.98 -14.34
N HIS A 72 -12.35 16.27 -14.54
CA HIS A 72 -13.51 16.70 -15.33
C HIS A 72 -13.18 16.84 -16.83
N LEU A 73 -11.90 16.85 -17.17
CA LEU A 73 -11.45 16.90 -18.56
C LEU A 73 -11.18 15.48 -19.08
N PRO A 74 -11.33 15.26 -20.40
CA PRO A 74 -10.94 13.98 -21.01
C PRO A 74 -9.48 13.65 -20.74
N ILE A 75 -9.19 12.38 -20.51
CA ILE A 75 -7.80 11.88 -20.37
C ILE A 75 -7.07 12.14 -21.69
N ALA A 76 -5.98 12.91 -21.65
CA ALA A 76 -5.25 13.33 -22.84
C ALA A 76 -4.51 12.18 -23.52
N ASP A 77 -3.82 11.33 -22.73
CA ASP A 77 -3.12 10.15 -23.24
C ASP A 77 -4.11 9.12 -23.79
N PRO A 78 -4.01 8.74 -25.09
CA PRO A 78 -4.99 7.84 -25.71
C PRO A 78 -4.92 6.40 -25.15
N VAL A 79 -3.76 5.94 -24.69
CA VAL A 79 -3.60 4.59 -24.11
C VAL A 79 -4.23 4.56 -22.73
N ALA A 80 -3.94 5.54 -21.90
CA ALA A 80 -4.55 5.69 -20.57
C ALA A 80 -6.08 5.78 -20.68
N ARG A 81 -6.59 6.59 -21.61
CA ARG A 81 -8.03 6.71 -21.88
C ARG A 81 -8.64 5.38 -22.26
N ALA A 82 -8.06 4.68 -23.24
CA ALA A 82 -8.57 3.39 -23.69
C ALA A 82 -8.64 2.34 -22.57
N GLN A 83 -7.69 2.34 -21.64
CA GLN A 83 -7.71 1.43 -20.49
C GLN A 83 -8.83 1.78 -19.49
N VAL A 84 -9.04 3.07 -19.20
CA VAL A 84 -10.12 3.52 -18.31
C VAL A 84 -11.50 3.28 -18.93
N ASP A 85 -11.63 3.54 -20.24
CA ASP A 85 -12.87 3.28 -20.98
C ASP A 85 -13.19 1.78 -21.01
N ALA A 86 -12.17 0.94 -21.26
CA ALA A 86 -12.32 -0.52 -21.25
C ALA A 86 -12.75 -1.05 -19.87
N LEU A 87 -12.14 -0.54 -18.76
CA LEU A 87 -12.57 -0.91 -17.41
C LEU A 87 -14.06 -0.57 -17.20
N THR A 88 -14.44 0.66 -17.53
CA THR A 88 -15.81 1.16 -17.34
C THR A 88 -16.83 0.32 -18.11
N GLU A 89 -16.54 0.06 -19.39
CA GLU A 89 -17.45 -0.71 -20.25
C GLU A 89 -17.54 -2.19 -19.83
N ASN A 90 -16.43 -2.80 -19.48
CA ASN A 90 -16.39 -4.18 -18.98
C ASN A 90 -17.18 -4.32 -17.68
N CYS A 91 -17.01 -3.39 -16.73
CA CYS A 91 -17.76 -3.39 -15.48
C CYS A 91 -19.27 -3.22 -15.74
N ARG A 92 -19.64 -2.29 -16.63
CA ARG A 92 -21.04 -2.07 -17.02
C ARG A 92 -21.68 -3.34 -17.60
N LYS A 93 -20.99 -4.01 -18.52
CA LYS A 93 -21.46 -5.28 -19.12
C LYS A 93 -21.58 -6.42 -18.12
N ALA A 94 -20.63 -6.49 -17.18
CA ALA A 94 -20.56 -7.56 -16.19
C ALA A 94 -21.42 -7.31 -14.94
N GLY A 95 -22.01 -6.11 -14.77
CA GLY A 95 -22.76 -5.74 -13.58
C GLY A 95 -21.86 -5.49 -12.34
N ILE A 96 -20.59 -5.12 -12.56
CA ILE A 96 -19.62 -4.84 -11.49
C ILE A 96 -19.71 -3.37 -11.08
N THR A 97 -19.71 -3.10 -9.76
CA THR A 97 -19.61 -1.73 -9.22
C THR A 97 -18.27 -1.13 -9.60
N CYS A 98 -18.29 0.03 -10.28
CA CYS A 98 -17.10 0.73 -10.73
C CYS A 98 -17.10 2.19 -10.26
N PHE A 99 -16.04 2.59 -9.57
CA PHE A 99 -15.80 3.97 -9.14
C PHE A 99 -14.85 4.64 -10.14
N GLY A 100 -15.38 5.13 -11.23
CA GLY A 100 -14.63 5.83 -12.27
C GLY A 100 -14.35 7.31 -11.94
N PRO A 101 -13.65 8.04 -12.84
CA PRO A 101 -13.44 9.48 -12.68
C PRO A 101 -14.77 10.22 -12.51
N GLY A 102 -14.83 11.13 -11.52
CA GLY A 102 -16.05 11.87 -11.17
C GLY A 102 -16.98 11.17 -10.16
N ASP A 103 -16.81 9.87 -9.88
CA ASP A 103 -17.55 9.22 -8.79
C ASP A 103 -17.01 9.74 -7.45
N PRO A 104 -17.89 10.16 -6.52
CA PRO A 104 -17.46 10.63 -5.19
C PRO A 104 -16.75 9.57 -4.33
N ARG A 105 -16.79 8.31 -4.72
CA ARG A 105 -16.10 7.18 -4.07
C ARG A 105 -14.81 6.80 -4.78
N ASN A 106 -14.48 7.47 -5.90
CA ASN A 106 -13.24 7.19 -6.63
C ASN A 106 -12.00 7.49 -5.80
N GLY A 107 -10.94 6.76 -6.04
CA GLY A 107 -9.62 6.90 -5.43
C GLY A 107 -8.79 5.66 -5.65
N ILE A 108 -7.64 5.61 -5.01
CA ILE A 108 -6.73 4.46 -5.06
C ILE A 108 -7.44 3.23 -4.48
N VAL A 109 -7.38 2.12 -5.20
CA VAL A 109 -8.13 0.89 -4.89
C VAL A 109 -7.93 0.42 -3.43
N HIS A 110 -6.71 0.53 -2.89
CA HIS A 110 -6.37 0.15 -1.52
C HIS A 110 -6.75 1.20 -0.46
N VAL A 111 -7.33 2.31 -0.87
CA VAL A 111 -7.92 3.34 0.00
C VAL A 111 -9.45 3.24 -0.05
N THR A 112 -10.02 3.22 -1.25
CA THR A 112 -11.48 3.16 -1.42
C THR A 112 -12.09 1.87 -0.91
N GLY A 113 -11.42 0.72 -1.09
CA GLY A 113 -11.92 -0.57 -0.62
C GLY A 113 -12.24 -0.58 0.87
N PRO A 114 -11.29 -0.23 1.76
CA PRO A 114 -11.55 -0.04 3.18
C PRO A 114 -12.62 1.01 3.48
N GLU A 115 -12.52 2.21 2.88
CA GLU A 115 -13.44 3.34 3.13
C GLU A 115 -14.91 3.01 2.80
N GLN A 116 -15.15 2.11 1.85
CA GLN A 116 -16.50 1.65 1.49
C GLN A 116 -16.98 0.42 2.30
N GLY A 117 -16.19 -0.04 3.28
CA GLY A 117 -16.56 -1.19 4.12
C GLY A 117 -16.45 -2.55 3.41
N TYR A 118 -15.71 -2.63 2.31
CA TYR A 118 -15.55 -3.88 1.55
C TYR A 118 -14.40 -4.75 2.07
N THR A 119 -13.60 -4.24 3.00
CA THR A 119 -12.49 -4.96 3.64
C THR A 119 -12.86 -5.26 5.08
N LEU A 120 -13.09 -6.54 5.40
CA LEU A 120 -13.50 -6.97 6.74
C LEU A 120 -12.56 -8.07 7.27
N PRO A 121 -12.35 -8.14 8.60
CA PRO A 121 -11.54 -9.18 9.22
C PRO A 121 -11.95 -10.59 8.80
N GLY A 122 -10.96 -11.44 8.60
CA GLY A 122 -11.16 -12.84 8.22
C GLY A 122 -11.38 -13.12 6.74
N MET A 123 -11.43 -12.10 5.88
CA MET A 123 -11.61 -12.26 4.44
C MET A 123 -10.31 -12.65 3.72
N THR A 124 -10.48 -13.23 2.52
CA THR A 124 -9.48 -13.34 1.46
C THR A 124 -9.72 -12.27 0.41
N ILE A 125 -8.69 -11.48 0.07
CA ILE A 125 -8.79 -10.32 -0.83
C ILE A 125 -7.68 -10.36 -1.86
N VAL A 126 -8.03 -10.17 -3.13
CA VAL A 126 -7.05 -10.09 -4.23
C VAL A 126 -7.30 -8.90 -5.14
N CYS A 127 -6.21 -8.44 -5.78
CA CYS A 127 -6.24 -7.41 -6.82
C CYS A 127 -5.03 -7.61 -7.74
N GLY A 128 -5.10 -7.10 -8.95
CA GLY A 128 -3.99 -7.05 -9.91
C GLY A 128 -2.87 -6.07 -9.55
N ASP A 129 -2.72 -5.72 -8.27
CA ASP A 129 -1.70 -4.84 -7.71
C ASP A 129 -1.05 -5.48 -6.48
N SER A 130 0.28 -5.41 -6.38
CA SER A 130 1.04 -6.02 -5.29
C SER A 130 0.73 -5.39 -3.92
N HIS A 131 0.35 -4.10 -3.86
CA HIS A 131 0.01 -3.42 -2.61
C HIS A 131 -1.37 -3.78 -2.04
N THR A 132 -2.05 -4.77 -2.61
CA THR A 132 -3.23 -5.44 -2.02
C THR A 132 -2.95 -5.90 -0.58
N SER A 133 -1.69 -6.16 -0.25
CA SER A 133 -1.23 -6.41 1.12
C SER A 133 -1.69 -5.37 2.15
N THR A 134 -2.01 -4.14 1.72
CA THR A 134 -2.59 -3.08 2.56
C THR A 134 -3.79 -3.55 3.38
N HIS A 135 -4.67 -4.35 2.76
CA HIS A 135 -5.89 -4.83 3.40
C HIS A 135 -5.63 -5.77 4.57
N GLY A 136 -4.44 -6.37 4.65
CA GLY A 136 -4.03 -7.20 5.78
C GLY A 136 -4.00 -6.47 7.13
N ALA A 137 -3.99 -5.14 7.14
CA ALA A 137 -4.15 -4.30 8.32
C ALA A 137 -5.47 -4.57 9.08
N PHE A 138 -6.46 -5.11 8.40
CA PHE A 138 -7.77 -5.47 8.96
C PHE A 138 -7.85 -6.95 9.41
N GLY A 139 -6.75 -7.70 9.37
CA GLY A 139 -6.76 -9.13 9.66
C GLY A 139 -7.36 -9.95 8.52
N THR A 140 -6.96 -9.64 7.27
CA THR A 140 -7.36 -10.35 6.05
C THR A 140 -6.14 -11.03 5.42
N ILE A 141 -6.33 -12.12 4.72
CA ILE A 141 -5.32 -12.62 3.78
C ILE A 141 -5.48 -11.86 2.47
N ALA A 142 -4.60 -10.88 2.24
CA ALA A 142 -4.69 -9.99 1.09
C ALA A 142 -3.36 -9.95 0.32
N PHE A 143 -3.41 -10.15 -1.00
CA PHE A 143 -2.21 -10.21 -1.83
C PHE A 143 -2.48 -9.88 -3.30
N GLY A 144 -1.41 -9.42 -3.98
CA GLY A 144 -1.45 -9.14 -5.40
C GLY A 144 -1.42 -10.39 -6.26
N ILE A 145 -2.10 -10.35 -7.41
CA ILE A 145 -2.20 -11.43 -8.38
C ILE A 145 -1.90 -10.96 -9.80
N GLY A 146 -1.47 -11.87 -10.65
CA GLY A 146 -1.22 -11.58 -12.06
C GLY A 146 -2.50 -11.52 -12.90
N THR A 147 -2.42 -10.98 -14.12
CA THR A 147 -3.56 -10.80 -15.03
C THR A 147 -4.33 -12.10 -15.31
N SER A 148 -3.63 -13.22 -15.50
CA SER A 148 -4.27 -14.54 -15.71
C SER A 148 -5.02 -15.03 -14.46
N GLU A 149 -4.52 -14.68 -13.26
CA GLU A 149 -5.18 -14.98 -12.01
C GLU A 149 -6.40 -14.06 -11.80
N VAL A 150 -6.34 -12.79 -12.23
CA VAL A 150 -7.51 -11.90 -12.28
C VAL A 150 -8.63 -12.52 -13.11
N GLU A 151 -8.30 -13.05 -14.32
CA GLU A 151 -9.25 -13.78 -15.16
C GLU A 151 -9.85 -14.99 -14.43
N MET A 152 -9.01 -15.80 -13.78
CA MET A 152 -9.45 -16.98 -13.02
C MET A 152 -10.43 -16.61 -11.90
N VAL A 153 -10.12 -15.57 -11.10
CA VAL A 153 -11.00 -15.13 -10.01
C VAL A 153 -12.31 -14.56 -10.54
N LEU A 154 -12.29 -13.79 -11.63
CA LEU A 154 -13.51 -13.31 -12.27
C LEU A 154 -14.42 -14.49 -12.73
N ALA A 155 -13.80 -15.55 -13.29
CA ALA A 155 -14.55 -16.71 -13.80
C ALA A 155 -15.07 -17.65 -12.70
N THR A 156 -14.37 -17.77 -11.57
CA THR A 156 -14.58 -18.88 -10.63
C THR A 156 -14.75 -18.46 -9.17
N GLN A 157 -14.38 -17.25 -8.81
CA GLN A 157 -14.23 -16.75 -7.44
C GLN A 157 -13.21 -17.56 -6.61
N CYS A 158 -12.36 -18.33 -7.27
CA CYS A 158 -11.32 -19.15 -6.66
C CYS A 158 -9.95 -18.87 -7.28
N LEU A 159 -8.90 -19.24 -6.54
CA LEU A 159 -7.54 -19.09 -6.96
C LEU A 159 -6.69 -20.29 -6.52
N LEU A 160 -5.75 -20.70 -7.38
CA LEU A 160 -4.75 -21.72 -7.05
C LEU A 160 -3.55 -21.06 -6.37
N GLN A 161 -3.24 -21.42 -5.13
CA GLN A 161 -2.13 -20.84 -4.39
C GLN A 161 -1.36 -21.89 -3.58
N THR A 162 -0.04 -21.84 -3.66
CA THR A 162 0.81 -22.59 -2.71
C THR A 162 0.80 -21.87 -1.37
N ARG A 163 0.57 -22.62 -0.29
CA ARG A 163 0.56 -22.10 1.07
C ARG A 163 1.95 -21.54 1.44
N PRO A 164 2.08 -20.24 1.75
CA PRO A 164 3.35 -19.64 2.12
C PRO A 164 3.78 -20.04 3.54
N LEU A 165 5.06 -19.88 3.83
CA LEU A 165 5.58 -19.91 5.19
C LEU A 165 5.07 -18.72 6.00
N LYS A 166 5.14 -18.78 7.32
CA LYS A 166 4.65 -17.74 8.26
C LYS A 166 5.82 -17.12 9.00
N LEU A 167 6.02 -15.82 8.78
CA LEU A 167 6.98 -15.02 9.53
C LEU A 167 6.23 -14.15 10.54
N ARG A 168 6.65 -14.17 11.79
CA ARG A 168 6.17 -13.23 12.80
C ARG A 168 7.18 -12.12 13.03
N ILE A 169 6.76 -10.87 12.91
CA ILE A 169 7.56 -9.70 13.26
C ILE A 169 6.95 -9.06 14.50
N ASN A 170 7.62 -9.22 15.65
CA ASN A 170 7.25 -8.60 16.89
C ASN A 170 7.90 -7.21 17.00
N VAL A 171 7.11 -6.16 17.24
CA VAL A 171 7.62 -4.81 17.50
C VAL A 171 7.21 -4.39 18.89
N GLU A 172 8.15 -4.38 19.80
CA GLU A 172 7.94 -4.04 21.19
C GLU A 172 8.30 -2.59 21.50
N GLY A 173 7.89 -2.09 22.65
CA GLY A 173 8.11 -0.70 23.05
C GLY A 173 7.08 0.26 22.47
N VAL A 174 7.47 1.51 22.27
CA VAL A 174 6.65 2.61 21.74
C VAL A 174 7.51 3.45 20.79
N LEU A 175 6.95 3.82 19.63
CA LEU A 175 7.62 4.74 18.70
C LEU A 175 7.86 6.10 19.40
N ARG A 176 9.03 6.67 19.17
CA ARG A 176 9.38 8.01 19.68
C ARG A 176 8.57 9.08 18.96
N GLU A 177 8.40 10.22 19.60
CA GLU A 177 7.83 11.40 18.97
C GLU A 177 8.60 11.75 17.68
N GLY A 178 7.86 12.10 16.63
CA GLY A 178 8.43 12.38 15.31
C GLY A 178 8.74 11.17 14.44
N VAL A 179 8.59 9.94 14.95
CA VAL A 179 8.76 8.69 14.21
C VAL A 179 7.40 8.12 13.81
N THR A 180 7.22 7.84 12.53
CA THR A 180 5.96 7.35 11.95
C THR A 180 6.00 5.84 11.66
N SER A 181 4.85 5.26 11.34
CA SER A 181 4.76 3.87 10.86
C SER A 181 5.55 3.63 9.56
N LYS A 182 5.75 4.69 8.75
CA LYS A 182 6.60 4.63 7.56
C LYS A 182 8.07 4.46 7.92
N ASP A 183 8.53 5.15 8.95
CA ASP A 183 9.91 4.99 9.45
C ASP A 183 10.10 3.58 10.02
N LEU A 184 9.11 3.08 10.77
CA LEU A 184 9.13 1.72 11.30
C LEU A 184 9.29 0.68 10.19
N ILE A 185 8.43 0.72 9.16
CA ILE A 185 8.49 -0.30 8.10
C ILE A 185 9.75 -0.14 7.22
N LEU A 186 10.23 1.08 6.97
CA LEU A 186 11.50 1.29 6.28
C LEU A 186 12.69 0.75 7.08
N ASN A 187 12.67 0.90 8.41
CA ASN A 187 13.70 0.31 9.29
C ASN A 187 13.68 -1.22 9.26
N ILE A 188 12.50 -1.84 9.29
CA ILE A 188 12.33 -3.29 9.16
C ILE A 188 12.87 -3.78 7.82
N ILE A 189 12.47 -3.13 6.71
CA ILE A 189 12.93 -3.49 5.36
C ILE A 189 14.44 -3.31 5.20
N ALA A 190 15.00 -2.23 5.73
CA ALA A 190 16.45 -2.01 5.70
C ALA A 190 17.22 -3.08 6.48
N SER A 191 16.63 -3.58 7.58
CA SER A 191 17.24 -4.62 8.42
C SER A 191 17.14 -6.01 7.81
N LEU A 192 15.97 -6.36 7.22
CA LEU A 192 15.72 -7.69 6.64
C LEU A 192 16.12 -7.78 5.16
N THR A 193 16.39 -6.66 4.51
CA THR A 193 16.59 -6.49 3.06
C THR A 193 15.33 -6.68 2.22
N THR A 194 15.43 -6.41 0.92
CA THR A 194 14.31 -6.56 -0.03
C THR A 194 13.91 -8.02 -0.31
N GLY A 195 14.70 -8.99 0.13
CA GLY A 195 14.43 -10.42 -0.02
C GLY A 195 14.19 -11.17 1.30
N GLY A 196 14.25 -10.48 2.44
CA GLY A 196 14.26 -11.10 3.77
C GLY A 196 12.99 -11.83 4.17
N ALA A 197 11.86 -11.55 3.52
CA ALA A 197 10.59 -12.22 3.74
C ALA A 197 10.07 -12.99 2.49
N THR A 198 10.96 -13.32 1.55
CA THR A 198 10.59 -14.08 0.35
C THR A 198 10.03 -15.45 0.73
N GLY A 199 8.85 -15.78 0.21
CA GLY A 199 8.16 -17.04 0.50
C GLY A 199 7.30 -17.01 1.76
N PHE A 200 7.30 -15.90 2.52
CA PHE A 200 6.53 -15.75 3.74
C PHE A 200 5.28 -14.89 3.55
N PHE A 201 4.26 -15.19 4.36
CA PHE A 201 3.24 -14.26 4.78
C PHE A 201 3.59 -13.74 6.17
N VAL A 202 3.56 -12.41 6.37
CA VAL A 202 4.08 -11.76 7.58
C VAL A 202 2.94 -11.40 8.53
N GLU A 203 3.00 -11.86 9.78
CA GLU A 203 2.13 -11.38 10.86
C GLU A 203 2.91 -10.38 11.73
N TYR A 204 2.43 -9.13 11.77
CA TYR A 204 2.98 -8.13 12.66
C TYR A 204 2.28 -8.16 14.00
N ALA A 205 3.06 -8.17 15.07
CA ALA A 205 2.61 -8.25 16.46
C ALA A 205 3.45 -7.36 17.38
N GLY A 206 3.18 -7.40 18.67
CA GLY A 206 3.89 -6.63 19.69
C GLY A 206 3.13 -5.35 20.10
N LYS A 207 3.63 -4.73 21.18
CA LYS A 207 2.96 -3.58 21.80
C LYS A 207 2.88 -2.37 20.84
N ALA A 208 3.96 -2.09 20.13
CA ALA A 208 4.01 -0.97 19.18
C ALA A 208 2.98 -1.15 18.06
N ILE A 209 2.86 -2.34 17.48
CA ILE A 209 1.88 -2.61 16.40
C ILE A 209 0.44 -2.43 16.89
N ARG A 210 0.12 -2.93 18.09
CA ARG A 210 -1.24 -2.79 18.66
C ARG A 210 -1.62 -1.33 18.94
N SER A 211 -0.64 -0.45 19.20
CA SER A 211 -0.89 0.97 19.45
C SER A 211 -1.03 1.82 18.19
N LEU A 212 -0.74 1.26 17.00
CA LEU A 212 -0.88 1.98 15.72
C LEU A 212 -2.34 2.23 15.36
N SER A 213 -2.62 3.41 14.79
CA SER A 213 -3.88 3.69 14.10
C SER A 213 -4.09 2.76 12.90
N MET A 214 -5.32 2.68 12.37
CA MET A 214 -5.59 1.86 11.19
C MET A 214 -4.80 2.34 9.97
N GLU A 215 -4.66 3.64 9.77
CA GLU A 215 -3.87 4.23 8.69
C GLU A 215 -2.40 3.82 8.80
N SER A 216 -1.86 3.85 9.99
CA SER A 216 -0.49 3.40 10.28
C SER A 216 -0.31 1.90 10.06
N ARG A 217 -1.29 1.07 10.45
CA ARG A 217 -1.29 -0.38 10.17
C ARG A 217 -1.35 -0.66 8.66
N MET A 218 -2.16 0.09 7.92
CA MET A 218 -2.23 -0.01 6.47
C MET A 218 -0.90 0.33 5.81
N THR A 219 -0.17 1.34 6.30
CA THR A 219 1.20 1.66 5.84
C THR A 219 2.17 0.49 6.05
N VAL A 220 2.15 -0.14 7.23
CA VAL A 220 3.03 -1.28 7.55
C VAL A 220 2.71 -2.48 6.64
N CYS A 221 1.44 -2.86 6.52
CA CYS A 221 1.03 -3.97 5.67
C CYS A 221 1.25 -3.69 4.18
N ASN A 222 1.03 -2.45 3.72
CA ASN A 222 1.30 -2.02 2.35
C ASN A 222 2.73 -2.32 1.92
N MET A 223 3.71 -1.98 2.76
CA MET A 223 5.11 -2.11 2.42
C MET A 223 5.72 -3.48 2.73
N SER A 224 4.96 -4.43 3.23
CA SER A 224 5.45 -5.80 3.47
C SER A 224 6.01 -6.46 2.22
N ILE A 225 5.44 -6.17 1.07
CA ILE A 225 5.90 -6.70 -0.22
C ILE A 225 7.27 -6.17 -0.64
N GLU A 226 7.72 -5.05 -0.08
CA GLU A 226 9.02 -4.46 -0.39
C GLU A 226 10.21 -5.20 0.27
N MET A 227 9.91 -6.14 1.18
CA MET A 227 10.89 -7.11 1.68
C MET A 227 10.68 -8.52 1.12
N GLY A 228 9.92 -8.64 0.02
CA GLY A 228 9.66 -9.90 -0.68
C GLY A 228 8.52 -10.74 -0.10
N ALA A 229 7.81 -10.26 0.92
CA ALA A 229 6.68 -10.98 1.50
C ALA A 229 5.53 -11.16 0.50
N ARG A 230 4.77 -12.25 0.63
CA ARG A 230 3.53 -12.46 -0.12
C ARG A 230 2.43 -11.48 0.31
N GLY A 231 2.44 -11.10 1.55
CA GLY A 231 1.55 -10.11 2.17
C GLY A 231 1.90 -9.92 3.64
N GLY A 232 1.31 -8.90 4.26
CA GLY A 232 1.40 -8.63 5.68
C GLY A 232 0.02 -8.59 6.30
N LEU A 233 -0.13 -9.02 7.54
CA LEU A 233 -1.39 -8.95 8.27
C LEU A 233 -1.17 -8.57 9.74
N ILE A 234 -2.21 -7.97 10.32
CA ILE A 234 -2.27 -7.58 11.72
C ILE A 234 -3.58 -8.13 12.28
N ALA A 235 -3.52 -8.78 13.44
CA ALA A 235 -4.72 -9.29 14.08
C ALA A 235 -5.72 -8.17 14.38
N PRO A 236 -7.00 -8.33 14.04
CA PRO A 236 -8.02 -7.32 14.31
C PRO A 236 -8.23 -7.16 15.83
N ASP A 237 -8.45 -5.92 16.24
CA ASP A 237 -8.66 -5.52 17.63
C ASP A 237 -9.63 -4.34 17.75
N GLU A 238 -9.75 -3.77 18.91
CA GLU A 238 -10.67 -2.67 19.24
C GLU A 238 -10.44 -1.43 18.34
N ILE A 239 -9.18 -1.18 17.90
CA ILE A 239 -8.86 -0.10 16.97
C ILE A 239 -9.48 -0.41 15.60
N THR A 240 -9.34 -1.66 15.13
CA THR A 240 -9.95 -2.11 13.87
C THR A 240 -11.47 -2.01 13.93
N PHE A 241 -12.09 -2.46 15.02
CA PHE A 241 -13.55 -2.46 15.18
C PHE A 241 -14.10 -1.04 15.26
N SER A 242 -13.45 -0.16 16.04
CA SER A 242 -13.82 1.25 16.14
C SER A 242 -13.69 1.98 14.81
N TRP A 243 -12.67 1.66 13.99
CA TRP A 243 -12.52 2.27 12.68
C TRP A 243 -13.63 1.80 11.72
N LEU A 244 -13.94 0.51 11.68
CA LEU A 244 -15.01 -0.05 10.84
C LEU A 244 -16.39 0.46 11.25
N SER A 245 -16.64 0.65 12.54
CA SER A 245 -17.94 1.17 13.04
C SER A 245 -18.25 2.62 12.60
N GLN A 246 -17.24 3.36 12.13
CA GLN A 246 -17.42 4.71 11.59
C GLN A 246 -17.93 4.71 10.13
N ILE A 247 -17.99 3.54 9.49
CA ILE A 247 -18.48 3.40 8.11
C ILE A 247 -19.99 3.17 8.14
N PRO A 248 -20.81 4.12 7.63
CA PRO A 248 -22.28 4.01 7.72
C PRO A 248 -22.84 2.72 7.12
N ALA A 249 -22.27 2.26 6.00
CA ALA A 249 -22.70 1.00 5.36
C ALA A 249 -22.49 -0.24 6.24
N LEU A 250 -21.64 -0.18 7.26
CA LEU A 250 -21.39 -1.25 8.22
C LEU A 250 -22.19 -1.02 9.51
N SER A 251 -22.12 0.19 10.09
CA SER A 251 -22.79 0.52 11.36
C SER A 251 -24.30 0.32 11.27
N ASP A 252 -24.90 0.58 10.12
CA ASP A 252 -26.33 0.41 9.87
C ASP A 252 -26.74 -1.05 9.58
N ASN A 253 -25.75 -1.97 9.49
CA ASN A 253 -26.00 -3.36 9.18
C ASN A 253 -26.20 -4.19 10.46
N PRO A 254 -27.37 -4.81 10.69
CA PRO A 254 -27.65 -5.57 11.92
C PRO A 254 -26.78 -6.82 12.11
N VAL A 255 -26.04 -7.23 11.08
CA VAL A 255 -25.07 -8.34 11.15
C VAL A 255 -23.74 -7.88 11.72
N PHE A 256 -23.43 -6.56 11.66
CA PHE A 256 -22.11 -6.02 12.00
C PHE A 256 -21.71 -6.35 13.45
N GLU A 257 -22.61 -6.15 14.42
CA GLU A 257 -22.34 -6.47 15.84
C GLU A 257 -21.92 -7.93 16.02
N ARG A 258 -22.64 -8.87 15.37
CA ARG A 258 -22.28 -10.30 15.45
C ARG A 258 -20.93 -10.61 14.79
N LEU A 259 -20.55 -9.86 13.76
CA LEU A 259 -19.22 -10.01 13.15
C LEU A 259 -18.13 -9.51 14.12
N VAL A 260 -18.33 -8.37 14.75
CA VAL A 260 -17.42 -7.81 15.75
C VAL A 260 -17.19 -8.78 16.90
N ASP A 261 -18.22 -9.43 17.42
CA ASP A 261 -18.13 -10.43 18.49
C ASP A 261 -17.27 -11.65 18.10
N ASN A 262 -17.25 -12.01 16.82
CA ASN A 262 -16.51 -13.17 16.34
C ASN A 262 -15.05 -12.86 15.94
N TRP A 263 -14.73 -11.62 15.54
CA TRP A 263 -13.41 -11.26 15.02
C TRP A 263 -12.24 -11.43 16.02
N PRO A 264 -12.40 -11.28 17.37
CA PRO A 264 -11.33 -11.58 18.32
C PRO A 264 -10.82 -13.02 18.25
N SER A 265 -11.67 -13.98 17.82
CA SER A 265 -11.29 -15.39 17.68
C SER A 265 -10.28 -15.64 16.55
N LEU A 266 -10.13 -14.66 15.63
CA LEU A 266 -9.16 -14.73 14.53
C LEU A 266 -7.71 -14.59 15.00
N ARG A 267 -7.45 -13.95 16.15
CA ARG A 267 -6.08 -13.76 16.66
C ARG A 267 -5.34 -15.11 16.72
N SER A 268 -4.05 -15.07 16.43
CA SER A 268 -3.18 -16.23 16.59
C SER A 268 -3.25 -16.77 17.99
N ASP A 269 -3.35 -18.09 18.14
CA ASP A 269 -3.33 -18.75 19.44
C ASP A 269 -1.96 -18.54 20.10
N THR A 270 -1.90 -18.55 21.43
CA THR A 270 -0.67 -18.28 22.19
C THR A 270 0.46 -19.25 21.82
N ASN A 271 0.12 -20.50 21.49
CA ASN A 271 1.04 -21.56 21.10
C ASN A 271 1.05 -21.85 19.60
N ALA A 272 0.59 -20.90 18.78
CA ALA A 272 0.60 -21.07 17.33
C ALA A 272 2.05 -21.08 16.79
N PRO A 273 2.42 -22.06 15.94
CA PRO A 273 3.76 -22.14 15.38
C PRO A 273 3.94 -21.15 14.22
N PHE A 274 5.07 -20.44 14.24
CA PHE A 274 5.58 -19.67 13.11
C PHE A 274 6.84 -20.35 12.58
N ASP A 275 7.07 -20.25 11.26
CA ASP A 275 8.27 -20.83 10.63
C ASP A 275 9.51 -19.97 10.92
N SER A 276 9.32 -18.67 11.18
CA SER A 276 10.37 -17.75 11.62
C SER A 276 9.79 -16.62 12.47
N GLU A 277 10.57 -16.11 13.42
CA GLU A 277 10.20 -14.95 14.24
C GLU A 277 11.37 -13.97 14.37
N VAL A 278 11.05 -12.66 14.30
CA VAL A 278 12.01 -11.58 14.48
C VAL A 278 11.41 -10.52 15.42
N THR A 279 12.23 -9.92 16.28
CA THR A 279 11.79 -8.88 17.21
C THR A 279 12.55 -7.58 16.97
N PHE A 280 11.82 -6.46 16.95
CA PHE A 280 12.34 -5.11 16.88
C PHE A 280 11.93 -4.30 18.11
N ASP A 281 12.79 -3.39 18.52
CA ASP A 281 12.48 -2.37 19.53
C ASP A 281 12.07 -1.06 18.84
N ALA A 282 10.82 -0.67 19.02
CA ALA A 282 10.28 0.56 18.43
C ALA A 282 11.01 1.82 18.91
N GLN A 283 11.59 1.81 20.12
CA GLN A 283 12.32 2.95 20.66
C GLN A 283 13.63 3.23 19.92
N LEU A 284 14.19 2.22 19.25
CA LEU A 284 15.43 2.35 18.49
C LEU A 284 15.22 2.82 17.04
N VAL A 285 13.97 2.85 16.57
CA VAL A 285 13.65 3.29 15.20
C VAL A 285 13.90 4.80 15.08
N PRO A 286 14.79 5.25 14.18
CA PRO A 286 14.96 6.67 13.87
C PRO A 286 13.99 7.14 12.78
N PRO A 287 13.84 8.45 12.53
CA PRO A 287 13.32 8.94 11.27
C PRO A 287 14.16 8.40 10.11
N MET A 288 13.52 7.82 9.11
CA MET A 288 14.17 7.06 8.03
C MET A 288 14.08 7.76 6.69
N ILE A 289 15.13 7.56 5.87
CA ILE A 289 15.18 7.94 4.46
C ILE A 289 15.91 6.87 3.66
N THR A 290 15.51 6.65 2.39
CA THR A 290 16.31 5.81 1.49
C THR A 290 17.39 6.62 0.78
N TYR A 291 18.51 5.96 0.44
CA TYR A 291 19.64 6.59 -0.25
C TYR A 291 19.98 5.92 -1.60
N GLY A 292 19.26 4.88 -1.97
CA GLY A 292 19.47 4.12 -3.20
C GLY A 292 18.18 3.90 -3.98
N THR A 293 18.17 2.89 -4.83
CA THR A 293 17.09 2.59 -5.79
C THR A 293 16.15 1.47 -5.33
N ASN A 294 16.13 1.16 -4.05
CA ASN A 294 15.15 0.22 -3.46
C ASN A 294 14.96 0.53 -1.96
N PRO A 295 13.83 0.12 -1.36
CA PRO A 295 13.52 0.41 0.05
C PRO A 295 14.47 -0.24 1.06
N GLY A 296 15.18 -1.31 0.70
CA GLY A 296 16.22 -1.94 1.53
C GLY A 296 17.46 -1.07 1.72
N MET A 297 17.64 -0.04 0.88
CA MET A 297 18.71 0.96 1.03
C MET A 297 18.22 2.13 1.88
N GLY A 298 17.73 1.82 3.08
CA GLY A 298 17.27 2.79 4.09
C GLY A 298 18.32 3.07 5.15
N MET A 299 18.30 4.29 5.71
CA MET A 299 19.14 4.73 6.83
C MET A 299 18.42 5.79 7.66
N ALA A 300 18.95 6.09 8.86
CA ALA A 300 18.52 7.26 9.61
C ALA A 300 18.73 8.54 8.79
N VAL A 301 17.83 9.52 8.89
CA VAL A 301 17.90 10.77 8.10
C VAL A 301 19.17 11.59 8.36
N ASP A 302 19.70 11.52 9.57
CA ASP A 302 20.96 12.14 9.99
C ASP A 302 22.20 11.22 9.82
N GLY A 303 21.97 10.02 9.26
CA GLY A 303 23.00 9.02 9.05
C GLY A 303 23.97 9.34 7.91
N ILE A 304 24.88 8.42 7.70
CA ILE A 304 25.91 8.47 6.65
C ILE A 304 25.69 7.27 5.73
N ILE A 305 25.70 7.51 4.40
CA ILE A 305 25.58 6.43 3.41
C ILE A 305 26.67 5.39 3.67
N PRO A 306 26.29 4.11 3.91
CA PRO A 306 27.24 3.07 4.30
C PRO A 306 28.28 2.80 3.22
N SER A 307 29.44 2.28 3.61
CA SER A 307 30.44 1.77 2.65
C SER A 307 30.00 0.42 2.07
N PRO A 308 30.42 0.09 0.82
CA PRO A 308 30.23 -1.26 0.27
C PRO A 308 30.74 -2.33 1.24
N GLY A 309 30.05 -3.46 1.36
CA GLY A 309 30.38 -4.54 2.29
C GLY A 309 29.78 -4.42 3.69
N LYS A 310 29.44 -3.22 4.17
CA LYS A 310 28.60 -3.03 5.38
C LYS A 310 27.11 -3.04 5.08
N ALA A 311 26.73 -2.60 3.85
CA ALA A 311 25.34 -2.51 3.44
C ALA A 311 24.79 -3.84 2.84
N ALA A 312 25.61 -4.57 2.10
CA ALA A 312 25.27 -5.90 1.54
C ALA A 312 26.55 -6.56 0.97
N PRO A 313 27.17 -7.51 1.67
CA PRO A 313 28.44 -8.13 1.22
C PRO A 313 28.36 -8.81 -0.15
N SER A 314 27.20 -9.35 -0.54
CA SER A 314 26.99 -10.11 -1.76
C SER A 314 26.53 -9.27 -2.98
N ALA A 315 26.20 -7.99 -2.79
CA ALA A 315 25.56 -7.15 -3.82
C ALA A 315 26.36 -5.88 -4.17
N ASN A 316 27.68 -5.88 -4.01
CA ASN A 316 28.52 -4.68 -4.22
C ASN A 316 28.31 -4.01 -5.59
N GLY A 317 28.13 -4.79 -6.66
CA GLY A 317 27.93 -4.26 -8.02
C GLY A 317 26.59 -3.51 -8.18
N SER A 318 25.49 -4.05 -7.66
CA SER A 318 24.17 -3.40 -7.74
C SER A 318 24.10 -2.20 -6.77
N TYR A 319 24.76 -2.29 -5.62
CA TYR A 319 24.86 -1.22 -4.65
C TYR A 319 25.53 0.02 -5.25
N LEU A 320 26.70 -0.15 -5.88
CA LEU A 320 27.43 0.97 -6.52
C LEU A 320 26.67 1.57 -7.69
N LYS A 321 26.00 0.76 -8.52
CA LYS A 321 25.12 1.24 -9.59
C LYS A 321 23.96 2.07 -9.06
N SER A 322 23.33 1.64 -7.96
CA SER A 322 22.26 2.40 -7.30
C SER A 322 22.76 3.78 -6.82
N LEU A 323 23.95 3.85 -6.21
CA LEU A 323 24.54 5.11 -5.78
C LEU A 323 24.91 6.01 -6.97
N GLU A 324 25.45 5.43 -8.04
CA GLU A 324 25.77 6.15 -9.28
C GLU A 324 24.52 6.79 -9.88
N TYR A 325 23.42 6.00 -10.02
CA TYR A 325 22.12 6.51 -10.48
C TYR A 325 21.61 7.66 -9.61
N MET A 326 21.71 7.50 -8.28
CA MET A 326 21.29 8.53 -7.34
C MET A 326 22.26 9.73 -7.26
N GLY A 327 23.45 9.62 -7.85
CA GLY A 327 24.48 10.66 -7.77
C GLY A 327 25.11 10.79 -6.37
N PHE A 328 25.09 9.73 -5.58
CA PHE A 328 25.61 9.70 -4.21
C PHE A 328 26.91 8.88 -4.12
N LYS A 329 27.62 9.07 -3.01
CA LYS A 329 28.84 8.31 -2.71
C LYS A 329 28.79 7.81 -1.26
N PRO A 330 29.44 6.68 -0.96
CA PRO A 330 29.62 6.23 0.41
C PRO A 330 30.26 7.35 1.26
N GLY A 331 29.85 7.47 2.51
CA GLY A 331 30.32 8.51 3.41
C GLY A 331 29.58 9.85 3.33
N MET A 332 28.68 10.05 2.35
CA MET A 332 27.87 11.28 2.25
C MET A 332 26.75 11.28 3.31
N LYS A 333 26.39 12.49 3.76
CA LYS A 333 25.16 12.77 4.50
C LYS A 333 24.10 13.28 3.54
N LEU A 334 22.84 12.85 3.74
CA LEU A 334 21.71 13.37 2.97
C LEU A 334 21.07 14.59 3.63
N LEU A 335 21.19 14.72 4.94
CA LEU A 335 20.67 15.89 5.65
C LEU A 335 21.32 17.18 5.10
N GLY A 336 20.47 18.10 4.61
CA GLY A 336 20.92 19.32 3.92
C GLY A 336 21.16 19.16 2.42
N HIS A 337 21.00 17.96 1.85
CA HIS A 337 21.04 17.80 0.39
C HIS A 337 19.82 18.48 -0.25
N PRO A 338 20.01 19.31 -1.30
CA PRO A 338 18.91 19.99 -1.94
C PRO A 338 17.96 19.00 -2.62
N VAL A 339 16.66 19.24 -2.50
CA VAL A 339 15.61 18.50 -3.16
C VAL A 339 14.79 19.40 -4.08
N ASP A 340 14.29 18.88 -5.19
CA ASP A 340 13.51 19.61 -6.17
C ASP A 340 12.00 19.39 -5.98
N TYR A 341 11.62 18.20 -5.51
CA TYR A 341 10.23 17.76 -5.36
C TYR A 341 9.97 17.17 -3.99
N VAL A 342 8.76 17.43 -3.48
CA VAL A 342 8.15 16.71 -2.36
C VAL A 342 6.84 16.11 -2.85
N PHE A 343 6.66 14.82 -2.64
CA PHE A 343 5.43 14.10 -2.97
C PHE A 343 4.85 13.44 -1.72
N LEU A 344 3.68 13.90 -1.30
CA LEU A 344 2.87 13.25 -0.26
C LEU A 344 1.64 12.65 -0.91
N GLY A 345 1.48 11.33 -0.83
CA GLY A 345 0.40 10.62 -1.49
C GLY A 345 0.62 9.12 -1.53
N SER A 346 0.01 8.45 -2.53
CA SER A 346 0.07 7.00 -2.73
C SER A 346 -0.85 6.21 -1.78
N CYS A 347 -1.09 4.93 -2.11
CA CYS A 347 -1.78 4.00 -1.20
C CYS A 347 -1.06 3.80 0.14
N THR A 348 0.21 4.19 0.25
CA THR A 348 1.00 4.10 1.48
C THR A 348 0.66 5.23 2.45
N ASN A 349 0.73 6.49 2.02
CA ASN A 349 0.57 7.68 2.87
C ASN A 349 -0.23 8.80 2.18
N GLY A 350 -1.40 8.47 1.64
CA GLY A 350 -2.35 9.44 1.08
C GLY A 350 -3.66 9.52 1.88
N ARG A 351 -3.70 9.05 3.12
CA ARG A 351 -4.90 9.03 3.97
C ARG A 351 -5.02 10.30 4.78
N ILE A 352 -6.19 10.51 5.38
CA ILE A 352 -6.49 11.75 6.11
C ILE A 352 -5.52 12.00 7.27
N GLU A 353 -5.10 10.94 7.98
CA GLU A 353 -4.15 11.06 9.08
C GLU A 353 -2.78 11.56 8.60
N ASP A 354 -2.29 11.07 7.45
CA ASP A 354 -1.04 11.55 6.84
C ASP A 354 -1.11 13.04 6.49
N ILE A 355 -2.25 13.46 5.91
CA ILE A 355 -2.47 14.86 5.53
C ILE A 355 -2.57 15.76 6.77
N ARG A 356 -3.24 15.31 7.83
CA ARG A 356 -3.30 16.03 9.13
C ARG A 356 -1.92 16.22 9.72
N LEU A 357 -1.15 15.14 9.78
CA LEU A 357 0.20 15.14 10.33
C LEU A 357 1.12 16.10 9.57
N PHE A 358 1.09 16.01 8.25
CA PHE A 358 1.87 16.88 7.38
C PHE A 358 1.44 18.35 7.47
N ALA A 359 0.14 18.63 7.44
CA ALA A 359 -0.40 19.98 7.58
C ALA A 359 -0.02 20.63 8.91
N ALA A 360 -0.04 19.86 10.00
CA ALA A 360 0.41 20.33 11.31
C ALA A 360 1.90 20.70 11.32
N ALA A 361 2.75 19.88 10.68
CA ALA A 361 4.20 20.11 10.60
C ALA A 361 4.56 21.38 9.80
N VAL A 362 3.78 21.73 8.78
CA VAL A 362 4.04 22.90 7.92
C VAL A 362 3.21 24.14 8.27
N ALA A 363 2.36 24.05 9.27
CA ALA A 363 1.51 25.18 9.67
C ALA A 363 2.34 26.43 10.01
N GLY A 364 1.99 27.58 9.42
CA GLY A 364 2.72 28.83 9.62
C GLY A 364 4.07 28.93 8.89
N ARG A 365 4.46 27.90 8.14
CA ARG A 365 5.70 27.86 7.36
C ARG A 365 5.45 28.03 5.87
N LYS A 366 6.52 28.21 5.11
CA LYS A 366 6.51 28.24 3.64
C LYS A 366 7.52 27.25 3.10
N LYS A 367 7.15 26.50 2.06
CA LYS A 367 8.11 25.70 1.31
C LYS A 367 9.17 26.58 0.66
N ALA A 368 10.36 26.06 0.40
CA ALA A 368 11.39 26.76 -0.36
C ALA A 368 10.89 27.08 -1.80
N ALA A 369 11.28 28.25 -2.32
CA ALA A 369 10.79 28.75 -3.61
C ALA A 369 11.08 27.82 -4.79
N GLY A 370 12.24 27.12 -4.77
CA GLY A 370 12.64 26.21 -5.85
C GLY A 370 12.03 24.80 -5.78
N VAL A 371 11.27 24.46 -4.72
CA VAL A 371 10.71 23.12 -4.52
C VAL A 371 9.29 23.05 -5.08
N THR A 372 8.99 22.04 -5.88
CA THR A 372 7.63 21.66 -6.26
C THR A 372 7.10 20.64 -5.24
N ALA A 373 5.96 20.92 -4.62
CA ALA A 373 5.42 20.07 -3.58
C ALA A 373 3.97 19.69 -3.87
N LEU A 374 3.73 18.38 -4.08
CA LEU A 374 2.46 17.81 -4.48
C LEU A 374 1.84 17.03 -3.32
N ILE A 375 0.59 17.33 -3.00
CA ILE A 375 -0.22 16.58 -2.04
C ILE A 375 -1.34 15.89 -2.82
N VAL A 376 -1.33 14.57 -2.81
CA VAL A 376 -2.30 13.74 -3.55
C VAL A 376 -3.11 12.91 -2.56
N PRO A 377 -4.36 13.30 -2.26
CA PRO A 377 -5.25 12.49 -1.42
C PRO A 377 -5.47 11.10 -2.03
N GLY A 378 -5.60 10.08 -1.17
CA GLY A 378 -5.80 8.71 -1.62
C GLY A 378 -7.19 8.44 -2.22
N SER A 379 -8.20 9.28 -1.88
CA SER A 379 -9.56 9.16 -2.40
C SER A 379 -10.27 10.51 -2.42
N GLN A 380 -11.39 10.58 -3.15
CA GLN A 380 -12.31 11.74 -3.13
C GLN A 380 -12.89 11.97 -1.72
N GLN A 381 -13.05 10.93 -0.93
CA GLN A 381 -13.49 11.04 0.46
C GLN A 381 -12.44 11.73 1.32
N VAL A 382 -11.17 11.33 1.21
CA VAL A 382 -10.04 11.98 1.90
C VAL A 382 -9.91 13.44 1.46
N ALA A 383 -10.01 13.74 0.15
CA ALA A 383 -9.93 15.09 -0.37
C ALA A 383 -11.00 16.01 0.24
N ARG A 384 -12.26 15.56 0.24
CA ARG A 384 -13.37 16.32 0.85
C ARG A 384 -13.20 16.48 2.36
N GLN A 385 -12.67 15.47 3.05
CA GLN A 385 -12.41 15.55 4.48
C GLN A 385 -11.31 16.56 4.78
N ALA A 386 -10.20 16.54 4.03
CA ALA A 386 -9.12 17.51 4.16
C ALA A 386 -9.61 18.95 3.94
N GLU A 387 -10.55 19.15 3.03
CA GLU A 387 -11.15 20.46 2.80
C GLU A 387 -12.05 20.90 3.96
N ARG A 388 -12.93 20.03 4.44
CA ARG A 388 -13.81 20.31 5.60
C ARG A 388 -13.03 20.65 6.88
N GLU A 389 -11.89 20.00 7.08
CA GLU A 389 -11.01 20.24 8.23
C GLU A 389 -10.08 21.46 8.04
N GLY A 390 -10.13 22.14 6.89
CA GLY A 390 -9.29 23.30 6.60
C GLY A 390 -7.83 22.99 6.30
N LEU A 391 -7.46 21.69 6.20
CA LEU A 391 -6.09 21.25 5.93
C LEU A 391 -5.61 21.70 4.55
N THR A 392 -6.48 21.65 3.54
CA THR A 392 -6.22 22.13 2.18
C THR A 392 -5.77 23.60 2.19
N ASN A 393 -6.43 24.46 2.96
CA ASN A 393 -6.06 25.88 3.07
C ASN A 393 -4.70 26.06 3.77
N THR A 394 -4.43 25.29 4.82
CA THR A 394 -3.14 25.30 5.53
C THR A 394 -2.00 24.94 4.56
N LEU A 395 -2.17 23.86 3.80
CA LEU A 395 -1.17 23.39 2.83
C LEU A 395 -0.98 24.36 1.67
N ARG A 396 -2.05 24.92 1.10
CA ARG A 396 -1.97 25.95 0.05
C ARG A 396 -1.26 27.21 0.53
N ARG A 397 -1.54 27.65 1.76
CA ARG A 397 -0.83 28.79 2.37
C ARG A 397 0.66 28.51 2.55
N ALA A 398 1.03 27.28 2.84
CA ALA A 398 2.43 26.86 2.91
C ALA A 398 3.09 26.71 1.53
N GLY A 399 2.33 26.82 0.44
CA GLY A 399 2.81 26.78 -0.95
C GLY A 399 2.75 25.39 -1.58
N PHE A 400 2.02 24.44 -0.97
CA PHE A 400 1.83 23.09 -1.51
C PHE A 400 0.68 23.05 -2.52
N GLU A 401 0.82 22.21 -3.52
CA GLU A 401 -0.18 22.02 -4.57
C GLU A 401 -1.06 20.81 -4.23
N MET A 402 -2.35 21.07 -4.00
CA MET A 402 -3.34 20.02 -3.77
C MET A 402 -3.81 19.46 -5.12
N ARG A 403 -3.65 18.15 -5.29
CA ARG A 403 -4.03 17.41 -6.49
C ARG A 403 -5.35 16.66 -6.30
N GLN A 404 -5.92 16.16 -7.40
CA GLN A 404 -7.02 15.21 -7.37
C GLN A 404 -6.51 13.80 -6.96
N PRO A 405 -7.36 12.96 -6.34
CA PRO A 405 -6.99 11.60 -5.96
C PRO A 405 -6.54 10.73 -7.13
N GLY A 406 -5.54 9.89 -6.89
CA GLY A 406 -4.98 8.94 -7.85
C GLY A 406 -3.56 8.53 -7.49
N CYS A 407 -2.96 7.65 -8.28
CA CYS A 407 -1.58 7.20 -8.05
C CYS A 407 -0.54 8.28 -8.33
N SER A 408 -0.81 9.22 -9.26
CA SER A 408 0.05 10.37 -9.52
C SER A 408 1.51 9.99 -9.78
N SER A 409 2.44 10.78 -9.26
CA SER A 409 3.88 10.51 -9.35
C SER A 409 4.32 9.21 -8.67
N CYS A 410 3.48 8.53 -7.88
CA CYS A 410 3.87 7.25 -7.27
C CYS A 410 4.28 6.20 -8.32
N LEU A 411 3.63 6.20 -9.48
CA LEU A 411 3.91 5.31 -10.60
C LEU A 411 4.24 6.04 -11.91
N ALA A 412 3.92 7.34 -11.98
CA ALA A 412 4.17 8.19 -13.16
C ALA A 412 3.56 7.64 -14.47
N MET A 413 2.41 6.98 -14.39
CA MET A 413 1.64 6.53 -15.56
C MET A 413 0.76 7.62 -16.15
N ASN A 414 0.69 8.78 -15.49
CA ASN A 414 0.00 10.01 -15.92
C ASN A 414 1.01 11.14 -16.13
N ASP A 415 0.53 12.38 -16.26
CA ASP A 415 1.38 13.55 -16.53
C ASP A 415 2.21 14.04 -15.33
N ASP A 416 1.99 13.49 -14.13
CA ASP A 416 2.71 13.88 -12.91
C ASP A 416 4.11 13.21 -12.84
N LYS A 417 4.91 13.40 -13.88
CA LYS A 417 6.27 12.84 -13.97
C LYS A 417 7.30 13.81 -13.41
N ILE A 418 8.22 13.27 -12.59
CA ILE A 418 9.37 14.03 -12.12
C ILE A 418 10.44 14.04 -13.21
N PRO A 419 10.98 15.21 -13.59
CA PRO A 419 11.98 15.32 -14.64
C PRO A 419 13.30 14.60 -14.29
N ALA A 420 14.01 14.15 -15.33
CA ALA A 420 15.30 13.48 -15.21
C ALA A 420 16.31 14.30 -14.39
N GLY A 421 17.08 13.64 -13.55
CA GLY A 421 18.11 14.23 -12.70
C GLY A 421 17.59 14.97 -11.47
N LYS A 422 16.28 15.18 -11.33
CA LYS A 422 15.65 15.85 -10.18
C LYS A 422 15.50 14.91 -8.99
N TYR A 423 15.69 15.44 -7.78
CA TYR A 423 15.50 14.73 -6.52
C TYR A 423 14.10 14.95 -5.97
N ALA A 424 13.43 13.84 -5.64
CA ALA A 424 12.15 13.87 -4.96
C ALA A 424 12.25 13.16 -3.61
N VAL A 425 11.77 13.81 -2.54
CA VAL A 425 11.42 13.11 -1.30
C VAL A 425 9.95 12.70 -1.38
N SER A 426 9.67 11.43 -1.17
CA SER A 426 8.37 10.85 -1.49
C SER A 426 7.88 9.91 -0.40
N THR A 427 6.59 10.00 -0.08
CA THR A 427 5.91 9.05 0.79
C THR A 427 5.39 7.81 0.05
N SER A 428 5.70 7.65 -1.23
CA SER A 428 5.36 6.45 -2.00
C SER A 428 6.08 5.19 -1.46
N ASN A 429 5.79 4.05 -2.06
CA ASN A 429 6.26 2.75 -1.57
C ASN A 429 7.52 2.24 -2.28
N ARG A 430 7.80 2.69 -3.51
CA ARG A 430 8.91 2.21 -4.35
C ARG A 430 9.70 3.37 -4.94
N ASN A 431 11.00 3.14 -5.12
CA ASN A 431 11.94 4.12 -5.67
C ASN A 431 12.98 3.52 -6.64
N PHE A 432 12.61 2.45 -7.34
CA PHE A 432 13.50 1.93 -8.38
C PHE A 432 13.72 2.95 -9.50
N GLU A 433 14.76 2.78 -10.28
CA GLU A 433 15.14 3.68 -11.36
C GLU A 433 13.96 4.01 -12.29
N GLY A 434 13.68 5.29 -12.45
CA GLY A 434 12.59 5.77 -13.30
C GLY A 434 11.17 5.64 -12.73
N ARG A 435 10.98 5.17 -11.49
CA ARG A 435 9.65 4.94 -10.89
C ARG A 435 8.74 6.17 -10.93
N GLN A 436 9.28 7.35 -10.63
CA GLN A 436 8.51 8.61 -10.62
C GLN A 436 8.73 9.45 -11.90
N GLY A 437 9.36 8.88 -12.90
CA GLY A 437 9.69 9.49 -14.18
C GLY A 437 11.06 9.05 -14.67
N PRO A 438 11.29 8.97 -15.99
CA PRO A 438 12.57 8.55 -16.54
C PRO A 438 13.73 9.40 -16.00
N GLY A 439 14.72 8.77 -15.35
CA GLY A 439 15.88 9.45 -14.77
C GLY A 439 15.60 10.25 -13.48
N ALA A 440 14.39 10.19 -12.91
CA ALA A 440 14.07 10.79 -11.62
C ALA A 440 14.73 10.04 -10.46
N ARG A 441 15.18 10.77 -9.44
CA ARG A 441 15.87 10.26 -8.26
C ARG A 441 14.96 10.37 -7.04
N THR A 442 14.44 9.24 -6.58
CA THR A 442 13.44 9.20 -5.51
C THR A 442 14.03 8.72 -4.19
N LEU A 443 13.82 9.51 -3.14
CA LEU A 443 14.13 9.21 -1.75
C LEU A 443 12.82 8.92 -1.02
N LEU A 444 12.64 7.71 -0.51
CA LEU A 444 11.45 7.37 0.29
C LEU A 444 11.64 7.86 1.72
N ALA A 445 10.59 8.49 2.25
CA ALA A 445 10.55 8.96 3.64
C ALA A 445 9.13 8.93 4.19
N GLY A 446 9.01 9.07 5.51
CA GLY A 446 7.73 9.28 6.18
C GLY A 446 7.18 10.69 5.99
N PRO A 447 5.89 10.94 6.29
CA PRO A 447 5.26 12.26 6.12
C PRO A 447 5.95 13.40 6.88
N LEU A 448 6.55 13.11 8.04
CA LEU A 448 7.27 14.13 8.84
C LEU A 448 8.68 14.38 8.37
N THR A 449 9.30 13.45 7.66
CA THR A 449 10.66 13.56 7.12
C THR A 449 10.66 14.20 5.72
N ALA A 450 9.58 14.01 4.96
CA ALA A 450 9.40 14.57 3.62
C ALA A 450 9.08 16.06 3.68
#